data_accd9cf81f1723831d997a4ffde8c61a
#
_entry.id   accd9cf81f1723831d997a4ffde8c61a
#
_cell.length_a   1.000
_cell.length_b   1.000
_cell.length_c   1.000
_cell.angle_alpha   90.00
_cell.angle_beta   90.00
_cell.angle_gamma   90.00
#
_symmetry.space_group_name_H-M   'P 1'
#
loop_
_entity.id
_entity.type
_entity.pdbx_description
1 polymer ?
#
loop_
_entity_poly.entity_id
_entity_poly.type
_entity_poly.pdbx_seq_one_letter_code
_entity_poly.pdbx_strand_id
1 'polypeptide(L)'
;MRLGIDVAQQRLEFDEVVGRVTFGENLGFAAAWGFDHLRPMYGEGPGNCFEGMTTLAALAGRTTSIRLGLLVAGVTYRHPSVLAAEAVTVDHASGGRLDLGIGAAWYEPEHRQLGIDFPPTRERFDLLEDQLEIFLRLFTGEVVSYDGLRVSLDGAQLRPLPVQRPRPPIWIGGSGPRRTLPLVARYADMWHTDTIADYRTASDHVDRLAEQAGRDPASIGRAASLSLSEPLNEVRRNARARRDLGIDYLVCSWPGQGRRRVEEFWTTIAPELLD
;
A
#
# COMPACT_ATOMS: atom_id res chain seq x y z
N MET A 1 6.83 12.66 11.91
CA MET A 1 6.26 11.36 11.45
C MET A 1 5.02 11.60 10.63
N ARG A 2 4.70 10.79 9.59
CA ARG A 2 3.46 10.89 8.81
C ARG A 2 2.44 9.89 9.31
N LEU A 3 1.15 10.23 9.21
CA LEU A 3 0.04 9.39 9.66
C LEU A 3 -0.92 9.16 8.48
N GLY A 4 -1.13 7.89 8.11
CA GLY A 4 -2.18 7.47 7.20
C GLY A 4 -3.32 6.79 7.95
N ILE A 5 -4.51 6.74 7.35
CA ILE A 5 -5.67 6.03 7.87
C ILE A 5 -6.02 4.85 6.97
N ASP A 6 -6.12 3.65 7.52
CA ASP A 6 -6.58 2.47 6.79
C ASP A 6 -8.12 2.39 6.88
N VAL A 7 -8.75 2.50 5.72
CA VAL A 7 -10.20 2.39 5.54
C VAL A 7 -10.47 1.20 4.63
N ALA A 8 -10.33 -0.01 5.20
CA ALA A 8 -10.66 -1.24 4.48
C ALA A 8 -12.12 -1.18 3.95
N GLN A 9 -12.30 -1.24 2.63
CA GLN A 9 -13.58 -1.05 1.93
C GLN A 9 -14.46 -2.31 1.97
N GLN A 10 -14.59 -2.93 3.14
CA GLN A 10 -15.39 -4.13 3.39
C GLN A 10 -16.47 -3.90 4.43
N ARG A 11 -17.61 -4.60 4.29
CA ARG A 11 -18.76 -4.55 5.21
C ARG A 11 -19.28 -3.14 5.48
N LEU A 12 -19.11 -2.27 4.50
CA LEU A 12 -19.56 -0.89 4.50
C LEU A 12 -20.42 -0.63 3.29
N GLU A 13 -21.29 0.36 3.37
CA GLU A 13 -21.87 1.00 2.20
C GLU A 13 -20.83 1.96 1.60
N PHE A 14 -20.90 2.19 0.28
CA PHE A 14 -19.88 2.98 -0.41
C PHE A 14 -19.78 4.42 0.13
N ASP A 15 -20.92 5.03 0.50
CA ASP A 15 -20.95 6.37 1.10
C ASP A 15 -20.23 6.42 2.46
N GLU A 16 -20.23 5.32 3.22
CA GLU A 16 -19.46 5.26 4.47
C GLU A 16 -17.95 5.14 4.18
N VAL A 17 -17.54 4.44 3.12
CA VAL A 17 -16.12 4.44 2.70
C VAL A 17 -15.69 5.87 2.35
N VAL A 18 -16.44 6.57 1.51
CA VAL A 18 -16.20 7.98 1.18
C VAL A 18 -16.18 8.84 2.44
N GLY A 19 -17.18 8.68 3.32
CA GLY A 19 -17.29 9.43 4.56
C GLY A 19 -16.12 9.24 5.54
N ARG A 20 -15.52 8.04 5.60
CA ARG A 20 -14.33 7.80 6.43
C ARG A 20 -13.08 8.44 5.84
N VAL A 21 -12.91 8.33 4.53
CA VAL A 21 -11.75 8.91 3.84
C VAL A 21 -11.77 10.44 3.93
N THR A 22 -12.91 11.07 3.64
CA THR A 22 -13.07 12.53 3.75
C THR A 22 -12.95 13.02 5.20
N PHE A 23 -13.38 12.22 6.16
CA PHE A 23 -13.17 12.51 7.57
C PHE A 23 -11.66 12.51 7.93
N GLY A 24 -10.92 11.50 7.46
CA GLY A 24 -9.46 11.45 7.62
C GLY A 24 -8.75 12.63 6.94
N GLU A 25 -9.20 13.01 5.73
CA GLU A 25 -8.71 14.20 5.02
C GLU A 25 -8.90 15.48 5.84
N ASN A 26 -10.10 15.68 6.39
CA ASN A 26 -10.43 16.86 7.19
C ASN A 26 -9.64 16.95 8.50
N LEU A 27 -9.24 15.82 9.06
CA LEU A 27 -8.35 15.78 10.23
C LEU A 27 -6.89 16.07 9.85
N GLY A 28 -6.48 15.84 8.60
CA GLY A 28 -5.12 16.05 8.14
C GLY A 28 -4.26 14.79 8.03
N PHE A 29 -4.87 13.61 7.95
CA PHE A 29 -4.13 12.38 7.62
C PHE A 29 -3.45 12.52 6.25
N ALA A 30 -2.21 12.04 6.16
CA ALA A 30 -1.42 12.15 4.94
C ALA A 30 -1.93 11.27 3.79
N ALA A 31 -2.49 10.10 4.10
CA ALA A 31 -3.09 9.20 3.12
C ALA A 31 -4.25 8.38 3.71
N ALA A 32 -5.14 7.94 2.81
CA ALA A 32 -6.10 6.89 3.07
C ALA A 32 -5.71 5.62 2.31
N TRP A 33 -5.74 4.51 3.01
CA TRP A 33 -5.37 3.21 2.52
C TRP A 33 -6.57 2.28 2.46
N GLY A 34 -6.70 1.54 1.37
CA GLY A 34 -7.58 0.40 1.24
C GLY A 34 -6.78 -0.89 1.09
N PHE A 35 -7.46 -1.98 0.77
CA PHE A 35 -6.84 -3.25 0.43
C PHE A 35 -7.32 -3.77 -0.94
N ASP A 36 -6.70 -4.83 -1.45
CA ASP A 36 -7.02 -5.40 -2.75
C ASP A 36 -7.66 -6.79 -2.61
N HIS A 37 -8.77 -6.87 -1.87
CA HIS A 37 -9.58 -8.07 -1.75
C HIS A 37 -10.95 -7.86 -2.40
N LEU A 38 -11.53 -8.96 -2.91
CA LEU A 38 -12.81 -8.98 -3.60
C LEU A 38 -13.95 -9.54 -2.73
N ARG A 39 -13.60 -9.92 -1.49
CA ARG A 39 -14.52 -10.39 -0.46
C ARG A 39 -14.08 -9.91 0.92
N PRO A 40 -14.99 -9.83 1.90
CA PRO A 40 -14.59 -9.46 3.25
C PRO A 40 -13.58 -10.44 3.86
N MET A 41 -12.51 -9.87 4.42
CA MET A 41 -11.44 -10.61 5.10
C MET A 41 -11.70 -10.80 6.59
N TYR A 42 -12.49 -9.91 7.18
CA TYR A 42 -12.77 -9.89 8.61
C TYR A 42 -14.27 -9.92 8.87
N GLY A 43 -14.67 -10.45 10.03
CA GLY A 43 -16.06 -10.63 10.43
C GLY A 43 -16.69 -11.89 9.81
N GLU A 44 -17.88 -12.26 10.29
CA GLU A 44 -18.57 -13.48 9.90
C GLU A 44 -19.61 -13.23 8.78
N GLY A 45 -19.86 -14.26 7.98
CA GLY A 45 -20.89 -14.28 6.93
C GLY A 45 -20.58 -13.38 5.73
N PRO A 46 -21.53 -13.29 4.77
CA PRO A 46 -21.38 -12.46 3.58
C PRO A 46 -21.41 -10.96 3.92
N GLY A 47 -20.85 -10.14 3.05
CA GLY A 47 -20.82 -8.69 3.20
C GLY A 47 -20.25 -8.00 1.98
N ASN A 48 -20.51 -6.69 1.86
CA ASN A 48 -19.95 -5.89 0.79
C ASN A 48 -18.42 -5.88 0.85
N CYS A 49 -17.80 -5.86 -0.32
CA CYS A 49 -16.38 -5.61 -0.48
C CYS A 49 -16.19 -4.95 -1.85
N PHE A 50 -15.78 -3.70 -1.86
CA PHE A 50 -15.59 -2.96 -3.09
C PHE A 50 -14.19 -3.21 -3.65
N GLU A 51 -14.09 -3.31 -4.98
CA GLU A 51 -12.82 -3.54 -5.68
C GLU A 51 -11.85 -2.37 -5.45
N GLY A 52 -10.58 -2.68 -5.22
CA GLY A 52 -9.58 -1.73 -4.73
C GLY A 52 -9.33 -0.55 -5.66
N MET A 53 -8.84 -0.79 -6.89
CA MET A 53 -8.44 0.28 -7.82
C MET A 53 -9.63 1.14 -8.27
N THR A 54 -10.78 0.53 -8.50
CA THR A 54 -12.03 1.25 -8.84
C THR A 54 -12.49 2.13 -7.68
N THR A 55 -12.34 1.65 -6.44
CA THR A 55 -12.63 2.45 -5.23
C THR A 55 -11.68 3.65 -5.14
N LEU A 56 -10.37 3.46 -5.38
CA LEU A 56 -9.42 4.58 -5.39
C LEU A 56 -9.76 5.62 -6.47
N ALA A 57 -10.16 5.18 -7.68
CA ALA A 57 -10.58 6.08 -8.74
C ALA A 57 -11.80 6.93 -8.34
N ALA A 58 -12.80 6.31 -7.68
CA ALA A 58 -13.97 7.02 -7.18
C ALA A 58 -13.62 7.99 -6.04
N LEU A 59 -12.72 7.62 -5.13
CA LEU A 59 -12.24 8.47 -4.04
C LEU A 59 -11.39 9.64 -4.56
N ALA A 60 -10.62 9.44 -5.63
CA ALA A 60 -9.82 10.49 -6.26
C ALA A 60 -10.65 11.72 -6.66
N GLY A 61 -11.88 11.48 -7.17
CA GLY A 61 -12.82 12.55 -7.51
C GLY A 61 -13.63 13.11 -6.32
N ARG A 62 -13.51 12.52 -5.13
CA ARG A 62 -14.24 12.90 -3.92
C ARG A 62 -13.35 13.53 -2.84
N THR A 63 -12.05 13.57 -3.06
CA THR A 63 -11.03 14.10 -2.15
C THR A 63 -10.16 15.13 -2.85
N THR A 64 -9.47 15.99 -2.10
CA THR A 64 -8.70 17.10 -2.66
C THR A 64 -7.22 17.09 -2.30
N SER A 65 -6.85 16.59 -1.13
CA SER A 65 -5.50 16.68 -0.57
C SER A 65 -4.93 15.36 -0.07
N ILE A 66 -5.77 14.48 0.49
CA ILE A 66 -5.33 13.20 1.04
C ILE A 66 -4.81 12.28 -0.09
N ARG A 67 -3.65 11.67 0.13
CA ARG A 67 -3.13 10.65 -0.79
C ARG A 67 -3.95 9.36 -0.70
N LEU A 68 -3.94 8.59 -1.75
CA LEU A 68 -4.77 7.37 -1.87
C LEU A 68 -3.90 6.19 -2.27
N GLY A 69 -4.09 5.05 -1.64
CA GLY A 69 -3.35 3.84 -1.99
C GLY A 69 -4.01 2.55 -1.53
N LEU A 70 -3.56 1.45 -2.09
CA LEU A 70 -3.86 0.11 -1.57
C LEU A 70 -2.65 -0.42 -0.79
N LEU A 71 -2.90 -1.05 0.31
CA LEU A 71 -1.87 -1.69 1.11
C LEU A 71 -2.22 -3.18 1.26
N VAL A 72 -1.94 -3.99 0.22
CA VAL A 72 -1.29 -3.68 -1.06
C VAL A 72 -2.07 -4.32 -2.23
N ALA A 73 -1.89 -3.82 -3.47
CA ALA A 73 -2.41 -4.48 -4.66
C ALA A 73 -1.73 -5.84 -4.87
N GLY A 74 -2.51 -6.88 -5.09
CA GLY A 74 -2.02 -8.25 -5.26
C GLY A 74 -1.68 -8.56 -6.72
N VAL A 75 -0.49 -9.12 -6.97
CA VAL A 75 -0.01 -9.47 -8.32
C VAL A 75 -0.88 -10.48 -9.07
N THR A 76 -1.73 -11.20 -8.36
CA THR A 76 -2.57 -12.27 -8.91
C THR A 76 -3.91 -11.79 -9.46
N TYR A 77 -4.33 -10.56 -9.14
CA TYR A 77 -5.64 -10.06 -9.54
C TYR A 77 -5.66 -9.39 -10.92
N ARG A 78 -4.51 -8.87 -11.39
CA ARG A 78 -4.43 -8.10 -12.64
C ARG A 78 -3.11 -8.35 -13.35
N HIS A 79 -3.17 -8.31 -14.68
CA HIS A 79 -1.95 -8.24 -15.48
C HIS A 79 -1.16 -6.95 -15.17
N PRO A 80 0.18 -6.97 -15.06
CA PRO A 80 0.99 -5.79 -14.74
C PRO A 80 0.70 -4.56 -15.59
N SER A 81 0.51 -4.72 -16.91
CA SER A 81 0.17 -3.61 -17.81
C SER A 81 -1.20 -3.00 -17.52
N VAL A 82 -2.17 -3.81 -17.08
CA VAL A 82 -3.50 -3.33 -16.68
C VAL A 82 -3.38 -2.50 -15.41
N LEU A 83 -2.71 -3.04 -14.38
CA LEU A 83 -2.51 -2.29 -13.13
C LEU A 83 -1.68 -1.00 -13.34
N ALA A 84 -0.71 -1.00 -14.28
CA ALA A 84 0.01 0.22 -14.66
C ALA A 84 -0.93 1.27 -15.26
N ALA A 85 -1.85 0.88 -16.13
CA ALA A 85 -2.84 1.77 -16.73
C ALA A 85 -3.85 2.30 -15.70
N GLU A 86 -4.33 1.44 -14.81
CA GLU A 86 -5.20 1.81 -13.68
C GLU A 86 -4.49 2.81 -12.77
N ALA A 87 -3.23 2.55 -12.40
CA ALA A 87 -2.42 3.43 -11.56
C ALA A 87 -2.27 4.83 -12.20
N VAL A 88 -1.95 4.91 -13.48
CA VAL A 88 -1.86 6.19 -14.21
C VAL A 88 -3.20 6.91 -14.21
N THR A 89 -4.31 6.18 -14.40
CA THR A 89 -5.65 6.76 -14.41
C THR A 89 -6.00 7.34 -13.04
N VAL A 90 -5.75 6.61 -11.95
CA VAL A 90 -5.97 7.11 -10.58
C VAL A 90 -5.04 8.28 -10.25
N ASP A 91 -3.79 8.24 -10.70
CA ASP A 91 -2.82 9.32 -10.50
C ASP A 91 -3.31 10.63 -11.17
N HIS A 92 -3.83 10.55 -12.40
CA HIS A 92 -4.45 11.69 -13.08
C HIS A 92 -5.72 12.17 -12.37
N ALA A 93 -6.64 11.24 -12.05
CA ALA A 93 -7.91 11.57 -11.41
C ALA A 93 -7.72 12.24 -10.04
N SER A 94 -6.65 11.87 -9.33
CA SER A 94 -6.30 12.43 -8.02
C SER A 94 -5.40 13.67 -8.11
N GLY A 95 -4.89 14.05 -9.29
CA GLY A 95 -3.93 15.14 -9.43
C GLY A 95 -2.57 14.83 -8.79
N GLY A 96 -2.10 13.57 -8.91
CA GLY A 96 -0.78 13.16 -8.41
C GLY A 96 -0.75 12.73 -6.94
N ARG A 97 -1.87 12.18 -6.43
CA ARG A 97 -1.99 11.74 -5.02
C ARG A 97 -1.99 10.22 -4.84
N LEU A 98 -1.71 9.44 -5.87
CA LEU A 98 -1.61 7.99 -5.77
C LEU A 98 -0.32 7.56 -5.06
N ASP A 99 -0.43 6.63 -4.11
CA ASP A 99 0.64 5.77 -3.60
C ASP A 99 0.40 4.34 -4.09
N LEU A 100 1.38 3.75 -4.78
CA LEU A 100 1.23 2.45 -5.45
C LEU A 100 1.77 1.32 -4.56
N GLY A 101 0.93 0.78 -3.70
CA GLY A 101 1.27 -0.36 -2.87
C GLY A 101 1.12 -1.68 -3.61
N ILE A 102 2.12 -2.56 -3.54
CA ILE A 102 2.19 -3.80 -4.31
C ILE A 102 2.69 -4.96 -3.44
N GLY A 103 2.15 -6.16 -3.66
CA GLY A 103 2.56 -7.36 -2.93
C GLY A 103 2.24 -8.66 -3.67
N ALA A 104 2.86 -9.75 -3.19
CA ALA A 104 2.80 -11.07 -3.82
C ALA A 104 1.46 -11.82 -3.63
N ALA A 105 0.44 -11.20 -3.11
CA ALA A 105 -0.81 -11.83 -2.66
C ALA A 105 -0.57 -12.94 -1.60
N TRP A 106 -1.61 -13.33 -0.86
CA TRP A 106 -1.45 -14.32 0.20
C TRP A 106 -2.72 -15.13 0.49
N TYR A 107 -3.92 -14.64 0.14
CA TYR A 107 -5.18 -15.22 0.55
C TYR A 107 -5.75 -16.17 -0.50
N GLU A 108 -5.27 -17.40 -0.52
CA GLU A 108 -5.69 -18.47 -1.44
C GLU A 108 -7.21 -18.77 -1.43
N PRO A 109 -7.93 -18.78 -0.27
CA PRO A 109 -9.36 -19.12 -0.27
C PRO A 109 -10.22 -18.22 -1.16
N GLU A 110 -9.90 -16.93 -1.27
CA GLU A 110 -10.60 -15.99 -2.14
C GLU A 110 -10.37 -16.33 -3.61
N HIS A 111 -9.12 -16.55 -4.01
CA HIS A 111 -8.75 -16.93 -5.36
C HIS A 111 -9.50 -18.18 -5.82
N ARG A 112 -9.47 -19.23 -4.99
CA ARG A 112 -10.19 -20.47 -5.28
C ARG A 112 -11.70 -20.26 -5.44
N GLN A 113 -12.33 -19.43 -4.59
CA GLN A 113 -13.77 -19.19 -4.63
C GLN A 113 -14.20 -18.38 -5.85
N LEU A 114 -13.34 -17.48 -6.33
CA LEU A 114 -13.63 -16.60 -7.47
C LEU A 114 -13.07 -17.15 -8.80
N GLY A 115 -12.41 -18.33 -8.78
CA GLY A 115 -11.81 -18.91 -9.98
C GLY A 115 -10.59 -18.11 -10.49
N ILE A 116 -9.92 -17.40 -9.60
CA ILE A 116 -8.69 -16.66 -9.91
C ILE A 116 -7.49 -17.57 -9.61
N ASP A 117 -6.54 -17.63 -10.52
CA ASP A 117 -5.33 -18.42 -10.33
C ASP A 117 -4.53 -17.98 -9.10
N PHE A 118 -4.07 -18.95 -8.32
CA PHE A 118 -3.20 -18.72 -7.18
C PHE A 118 -1.92 -19.57 -7.31
N PRO A 119 -0.94 -19.09 -8.05
CA PRO A 119 0.31 -19.82 -8.27
C PRO A 119 1.07 -20.06 -6.96
N PRO A 120 2.00 -21.04 -6.93
CA PRO A 120 2.89 -21.25 -5.81
C PRO A 120 3.63 -19.97 -5.41
N THR A 121 4.01 -19.87 -4.14
CA THR A 121 4.66 -18.66 -3.58
C THR A 121 5.84 -18.17 -4.42
N ARG A 122 6.67 -19.11 -4.94
CA ARG A 122 7.79 -18.75 -5.81
C ARG A 122 7.31 -17.95 -7.03
N GLU A 123 6.33 -18.47 -7.73
CA GLU A 123 5.82 -17.89 -8.96
C GLU A 123 5.13 -16.54 -8.72
N ARG A 124 4.45 -16.37 -7.58
CA ARG A 124 3.88 -15.07 -7.19
C ARG A 124 4.95 -14.01 -6.94
N PHE A 125 6.11 -14.40 -6.40
CA PHE A 125 7.24 -13.47 -6.24
C PHE A 125 7.96 -13.21 -7.57
N ASP A 126 8.03 -14.19 -8.47
CA ASP A 126 8.52 -13.98 -9.82
C ASP A 126 7.60 -12.99 -10.57
N LEU A 127 6.26 -13.12 -10.43
CA LEU A 127 5.28 -12.14 -10.93
C LEU A 127 5.45 -10.74 -10.30
N LEU A 128 5.73 -10.67 -9.00
CA LEU A 128 5.96 -9.39 -8.32
C LEU A 128 7.20 -8.68 -8.85
N GLU A 129 8.27 -9.41 -9.10
CA GLU A 129 9.49 -8.85 -9.67
C GLU A 129 9.25 -8.37 -11.11
N ASP A 130 8.59 -9.17 -11.96
CA ASP A 130 8.19 -8.75 -13.31
C ASP A 130 7.31 -7.49 -13.29
N GLN A 131 6.34 -7.43 -12.38
CA GLN A 131 5.45 -6.27 -12.25
C GLN A 131 6.21 -4.99 -11.88
N LEU A 132 7.16 -5.08 -10.95
CA LEU A 132 8.01 -3.95 -10.56
C LEU A 132 8.87 -3.47 -11.74
N GLU A 133 9.51 -4.38 -12.46
CA GLU A 133 10.29 -4.07 -13.66
C GLU A 133 9.43 -3.45 -14.77
N ILE A 134 8.25 -4.00 -15.01
CA ILE A 134 7.30 -3.49 -16.01
C ILE A 134 6.86 -2.06 -15.64
N PHE A 135 6.58 -1.78 -14.39
CA PHE A 135 6.20 -0.43 -13.94
C PHE A 135 7.31 0.59 -14.17
N LEU A 136 8.55 0.25 -13.78
CA LEU A 136 9.68 1.16 -13.99
C LEU A 136 9.88 1.50 -15.47
N ARG A 137 9.61 0.55 -16.38
CA ARG A 137 9.75 0.75 -17.83
C ARG A 137 8.56 1.49 -18.43
N LEU A 138 7.33 1.04 -18.16
CA LEU A 138 6.13 1.64 -18.76
C LEU A 138 5.90 3.09 -18.34
N PHE A 139 6.26 3.45 -17.10
CA PHE A 139 6.10 4.82 -16.61
C PHE A 139 7.10 5.82 -17.22
N THR A 140 8.11 5.38 -17.96
CA THR A 140 8.94 6.28 -18.80
C THR A 140 8.20 6.79 -20.02
N GLY A 141 7.22 6.01 -20.52
CA GLY A 141 6.50 6.28 -21.77
C GLY A 141 7.26 5.90 -23.05
N GLU A 142 8.38 5.24 -22.90
CA GLU A 142 9.10 4.65 -24.03
C GLU A 142 8.39 3.39 -24.54
N VAL A 143 8.73 2.97 -25.76
CA VAL A 143 8.31 1.66 -26.27
C VAL A 143 9.17 0.59 -25.59
N VAL A 144 8.50 -0.36 -24.95
CA VAL A 144 9.14 -1.37 -24.09
C VAL A 144 8.88 -2.77 -24.61
N SER A 145 9.94 -3.52 -24.87
CA SER A 145 9.90 -4.98 -24.92
C SER A 145 10.58 -5.52 -23.65
N TYR A 146 9.99 -6.51 -23.03
CA TYR A 146 10.45 -7.11 -21.78
C TYR A 146 10.22 -8.61 -21.83
N ASP A 147 11.22 -9.39 -21.50
CA ASP A 147 11.13 -10.84 -21.38
C ASP A 147 11.43 -11.22 -19.92
N GLY A 148 10.35 -11.30 -19.14
CA GLY A 148 10.43 -11.56 -17.71
C GLY A 148 10.34 -13.04 -17.35
N LEU A 149 10.26 -13.33 -16.07
CA LEU A 149 10.14 -14.69 -15.55
C LEU A 149 8.77 -15.29 -15.82
N ARG A 150 7.72 -14.47 -15.84
CA ARG A 150 6.31 -14.88 -15.94
C ARG A 150 5.52 -14.03 -16.95
N VAL A 151 5.99 -12.82 -17.26
CA VAL A 151 5.30 -11.87 -18.12
C VAL A 151 6.27 -11.33 -19.17
N SER A 152 5.82 -11.33 -20.44
CA SER A 152 6.57 -10.71 -21.52
C SER A 152 5.76 -9.59 -22.18
N LEU A 153 6.43 -8.54 -22.61
CA LEU A 153 5.87 -7.44 -23.37
C LEU A 153 6.56 -7.33 -24.71
N ASP A 154 5.82 -7.04 -25.76
CA ASP A 154 6.33 -6.82 -27.11
C ASP A 154 5.89 -5.45 -27.62
N GLY A 155 6.82 -4.49 -27.68
CA GLY A 155 6.56 -3.14 -28.16
C GLY A 155 5.50 -2.36 -27.37
N ALA A 156 5.31 -2.67 -26.09
CA ALA A 156 4.30 -2.01 -25.26
C ALA A 156 4.64 -0.55 -24.98
N GLN A 157 3.65 0.33 -25.01
CA GLN A 157 3.79 1.74 -24.65
C GLN A 157 2.60 2.19 -23.80
N LEU A 158 2.86 2.87 -22.69
CA LEU A 158 1.81 3.40 -21.84
C LEU A 158 1.65 4.92 -22.02
N ARG A 159 0.43 5.34 -22.32
CA ARG A 159 0.02 6.75 -22.41
C ARG A 159 -1.39 6.91 -21.79
N PRO A 160 -1.67 8.02 -21.06
CA PRO A 160 -0.74 9.10 -20.67
C PRO A 160 0.35 8.61 -19.70
N LEU A 161 1.35 9.45 -19.43
CA LEU A 161 2.32 9.20 -18.37
C LEU A 161 1.73 9.60 -17.01
N PRO A 162 2.22 9.06 -15.88
CA PRO A 162 1.82 9.52 -14.55
C PRO A 162 1.97 11.05 -14.40
N VAL A 163 1.15 11.67 -13.57
CA VAL A 163 1.30 13.08 -13.15
C VAL A 163 2.54 13.22 -12.28
N GLN A 164 2.73 12.29 -11.36
CA GLN A 164 3.90 12.23 -10.48
C GLN A 164 5.16 11.87 -11.25
N ARG A 165 6.29 12.48 -10.90
CA ARG A 165 7.58 12.26 -11.54
C ARG A 165 8.62 11.76 -10.54
N PRO A 166 9.40 10.74 -10.89
CA PRO A 166 9.38 9.98 -12.14
C PRO A 166 8.15 9.07 -12.26
N ARG A 167 7.45 8.75 -11.16
CA ARG A 167 6.28 7.86 -11.07
C ARG A 167 5.59 8.02 -9.70
N PRO A 168 4.40 7.46 -9.49
CA PRO A 168 3.84 7.29 -8.14
C PRO A 168 4.80 6.53 -7.24
N PRO A 169 4.92 6.88 -5.93
CA PRO A 169 5.75 6.16 -4.98
C PRO A 169 5.33 4.69 -4.89
N ILE A 170 6.30 3.78 -4.97
CA ILE A 170 6.09 2.34 -4.84
C ILE A 170 6.23 1.95 -3.37
N TRP A 171 5.17 1.35 -2.82
CA TRP A 171 5.16 0.73 -1.51
C TRP A 171 5.20 -0.79 -1.64
N ILE A 172 6.06 -1.45 -0.87
CA ILE A 172 6.09 -2.90 -0.83
C ILE A 172 5.79 -3.35 0.60
N GLY A 173 4.78 -4.24 0.74
CA GLY A 173 4.35 -4.78 2.02
C GLY A 173 4.99 -6.15 2.34
N GLY A 174 5.26 -6.38 3.63
CA GLY A 174 5.72 -7.67 4.15
C GLY A 174 7.15 -7.68 4.67
N SER A 175 7.54 -8.79 5.32
CA SER A 175 8.82 -8.92 6.05
C SER A 175 9.63 -10.16 5.67
N GLY A 176 9.29 -10.87 4.58
CA GLY A 176 9.97 -12.10 4.15
C GLY A 176 11.44 -11.85 3.77
N PRO A 177 12.43 -12.36 4.57
CA PRO A 177 13.82 -11.95 4.39
C PRO A 177 14.46 -12.43 3.10
N ARG A 178 13.96 -13.53 2.53
CA ARG A 178 14.54 -14.14 1.33
C ARG A 178 13.97 -13.62 0.01
N ARG A 179 12.77 -13.02 0.03
CA ARG A 179 12.09 -12.59 -1.20
C ARG A 179 11.55 -11.17 -1.12
N THR A 180 10.82 -10.83 -0.05
CA THR A 180 10.22 -9.49 0.08
C THR A 180 11.30 -8.43 0.28
N LEU A 181 12.20 -8.61 1.26
CA LEU A 181 13.19 -7.58 1.59
C LEU A 181 14.19 -7.30 0.44
N PRO A 182 14.63 -8.28 -0.38
CA PRO A 182 15.41 -7.97 -1.60
C PRO A 182 14.64 -7.11 -2.61
N LEU A 183 13.34 -7.31 -2.81
CA LEU A 183 12.53 -6.47 -3.69
C LEU A 183 12.30 -5.07 -3.09
N VAL A 184 12.09 -4.98 -1.78
CA VAL A 184 12.05 -3.68 -1.06
C VAL A 184 13.32 -2.89 -1.34
N ALA A 185 14.47 -3.50 -1.12
CA ALA A 185 15.77 -2.85 -1.29
C ALA A 185 16.02 -2.35 -2.71
N ARG A 186 15.56 -3.09 -3.72
CA ARG A 186 15.76 -2.73 -5.14
C ARG A 186 14.76 -1.71 -5.66
N TYR A 187 13.50 -1.76 -5.23
CA TYR A 187 12.41 -1.09 -5.93
C TYR A 187 11.57 -0.13 -5.08
N ALA A 188 11.47 -0.37 -3.76
CA ALA A 188 10.54 0.40 -2.95
C ALA A 188 10.99 1.84 -2.66
N ASP A 189 10.05 2.77 -2.65
CA ASP A 189 10.21 4.08 -2.02
C ASP A 189 9.77 4.01 -0.54
N MET A 190 8.85 3.09 -0.23
CA MET A 190 8.38 2.84 1.13
C MET A 190 8.27 1.33 1.40
N TRP A 191 8.76 0.91 2.55
CA TRP A 191 8.58 -0.44 3.06
C TRP A 191 7.57 -0.44 4.20
N HIS A 192 6.51 -1.23 4.06
CA HIS A 192 5.50 -1.42 5.10
C HIS A 192 5.57 -2.82 5.70
N THR A 193 5.49 -2.92 7.03
CA THR A 193 5.42 -4.19 7.74
C THR A 193 4.55 -4.11 8.99
N ASP A 194 3.81 -5.20 9.27
CA ASP A 194 3.08 -5.39 10.52
C ASP A 194 3.94 -6.12 11.58
N THR A 195 5.07 -6.72 11.16
CA THR A 195 5.95 -7.50 12.04
C THR A 195 6.92 -6.56 12.75
N ILE A 196 6.65 -6.26 14.02
CA ILE A 196 7.45 -5.34 14.82
C ILE A 196 8.51 -6.07 15.68
N ALA A 197 8.26 -7.32 16.06
CA ALA A 197 9.15 -8.08 16.97
C ALA A 197 10.61 -8.12 16.47
N ASP A 198 10.83 -8.40 15.18
CA ASP A 198 12.16 -8.50 14.57
C ASP A 198 12.49 -7.30 13.66
N TYR A 199 11.81 -6.17 13.86
CA TYR A 199 11.87 -5.04 12.95
C TYR A 199 13.29 -4.51 12.73
N ARG A 200 14.09 -4.34 13.80
CA ARG A 200 15.48 -3.82 13.69
C ARG A 200 16.32 -4.73 12.78
N THR A 201 16.29 -6.04 13.01
CA THR A 201 17.01 -7.03 12.19
C THR A 201 16.56 -6.97 10.73
N ALA A 202 15.26 -6.83 10.49
CA ALA A 202 14.71 -6.72 9.13
C ALA A 202 15.11 -5.39 8.46
N SER A 203 15.07 -4.27 9.21
CA SER A 203 15.49 -2.95 8.71
C SER A 203 16.97 -2.93 8.35
N ASP A 204 17.85 -3.41 9.25
CA ASP A 204 19.29 -3.54 8.98
C ASP A 204 19.57 -4.44 7.77
N HIS A 205 18.71 -5.44 7.55
CA HIS A 205 18.83 -6.30 6.38
C HIS A 205 18.43 -5.57 5.09
N VAL A 206 17.36 -4.77 5.11
CA VAL A 206 16.99 -3.89 3.97
C VAL A 206 18.13 -2.93 3.66
N ASP A 207 18.72 -2.30 4.67
CA ASP A 207 19.80 -1.33 4.47
C ASP A 207 21.00 -1.98 3.76
N ARG A 208 21.46 -3.13 4.23
CA ARG A 208 22.57 -3.87 3.58
C ARG A 208 22.23 -4.28 2.15
N LEU A 209 20.99 -4.72 1.90
CA LEU A 209 20.57 -5.11 0.55
C LEU A 209 20.45 -3.90 -0.38
N ALA A 210 20.02 -2.73 0.12
CA ALA A 210 19.96 -1.49 -0.64
C ALA A 210 21.36 -1.03 -1.05
N GLU A 211 22.33 -1.03 -0.11
CA GLU A 211 23.75 -0.75 -0.39
C GLU A 211 24.32 -1.69 -1.46
N GLN A 212 24.05 -3.00 -1.35
CA GLN A 212 24.48 -4.00 -2.34
C GLN A 212 23.84 -3.74 -3.73
N ALA A 213 22.63 -3.20 -3.77
CA ALA A 213 21.94 -2.80 -5.00
C ALA A 213 22.37 -1.40 -5.51
N GLY A 214 23.32 -0.73 -4.85
CA GLY A 214 23.77 0.61 -5.21
C GLY A 214 22.76 1.72 -4.88
N ARG A 215 21.83 1.47 -3.95
CA ARG A 215 20.86 2.46 -3.49
C ARG A 215 21.20 2.98 -2.09
N ASP A 216 20.92 4.25 -1.87
CA ASP A 216 20.98 4.82 -0.53
C ASP A 216 19.84 4.23 0.33
N PRO A 217 20.12 3.55 1.46
CA PRO A 217 19.12 3.03 2.39
C PRO A 217 18.14 4.10 2.88
N ALA A 218 18.60 5.34 3.06
CA ALA A 218 17.78 6.47 3.49
C ALA A 218 16.72 6.88 2.44
N SER A 219 16.87 6.44 1.18
CA SER A 219 15.86 6.66 0.13
C SER A 219 14.61 5.78 0.30
N ILE A 220 14.64 4.80 1.22
CA ILE A 220 13.53 3.88 1.47
C ILE A 220 12.90 4.25 2.81
N GLY A 221 11.70 4.86 2.78
CA GLY A 221 10.95 5.16 4.00
C GLY A 221 10.47 3.91 4.73
N ARG A 222 10.17 4.05 6.00
CA ARG A 222 9.77 2.96 6.90
C ARG A 222 8.36 3.17 7.41
N ALA A 223 7.46 2.23 7.12
CA ALA A 223 6.06 2.29 7.53
C ALA A 223 5.64 1.05 8.31
N ALA A 224 4.72 1.24 9.27
CA ALA A 224 4.10 0.15 10.00
C ALA A 224 2.65 0.45 10.36
N SER A 225 1.86 -0.60 10.59
CA SER A 225 0.50 -0.47 11.07
C SER A 225 0.44 -0.09 12.55
N LEU A 226 -0.60 0.69 12.89
CA LEU A 226 -0.95 1.05 14.27
C LEU A 226 -2.45 0.81 14.49
N SER A 227 -2.81 -0.10 15.40
CA SER A 227 -4.21 -0.30 15.81
C SER A 227 -4.69 0.87 16.65
N LEU A 228 -5.80 1.52 16.25
CA LEU A 228 -6.48 2.52 17.06
C LEU A 228 -7.58 1.92 17.95
N SER A 229 -7.84 0.62 17.87
CA SER A 229 -8.87 -0.06 18.68
C SER A 229 -8.44 -0.34 20.12
N GLU A 230 -7.14 -0.32 20.38
CA GLU A 230 -6.55 -0.52 21.70
C GLU A 230 -6.90 0.66 22.64
N PRO A 231 -6.77 0.50 23.99
CA PRO A 231 -6.82 1.63 24.91
C PRO A 231 -5.83 2.74 24.52
N LEU A 232 -6.19 4.01 24.69
CA LEU A 232 -5.37 5.15 24.22
C LEU A 232 -3.94 5.17 24.77
N ASN A 233 -3.75 4.73 26.02
CA ASN A 233 -2.41 4.60 26.60
C ASN A 233 -1.56 3.55 25.87
N GLU A 234 -2.17 2.45 25.41
CA GLU A 234 -1.54 1.43 24.60
C GLU A 234 -1.22 1.94 23.19
N VAL A 235 -2.19 2.62 22.56
CA VAL A 235 -1.98 3.26 21.24
C VAL A 235 -0.78 4.21 21.32
N ARG A 236 -0.72 5.09 22.33
CA ARG A 236 0.40 6.02 22.54
C ARG A 236 1.73 5.28 22.74
N ARG A 237 1.74 4.26 23.58
CA ARG A 237 2.95 3.44 23.81
C ARG A 237 3.42 2.77 22.54
N ASN A 238 2.50 2.16 21.78
CA ASN A 238 2.80 1.45 20.54
C ASN A 238 3.27 2.41 19.42
N ALA A 239 2.70 3.60 19.34
CA ALA A 239 3.14 4.64 18.39
C ALA A 239 4.56 5.13 18.70
N ARG A 240 4.84 5.44 19.98
CA ARG A 240 6.19 5.85 20.42
C ARG A 240 7.23 4.75 20.18
N ALA A 241 6.91 3.49 20.50
CA ALA A 241 7.79 2.36 20.27
C ALA A 241 8.16 2.22 18.76
N ARG A 242 7.22 2.46 17.84
CA ARG A 242 7.49 2.45 16.40
C ARG A 242 8.39 3.61 15.98
N ARG A 243 8.15 4.80 16.50
CA ARG A 243 9.03 5.97 16.27
C ARG A 243 10.46 5.70 16.75
N ASP A 244 10.62 5.10 17.91
CA ASP A 244 11.93 4.79 18.51
C ASP A 244 12.68 3.67 17.74
N LEU A 245 11.96 2.93 16.89
CA LEU A 245 12.52 1.99 15.92
C LEU A 245 12.93 2.65 14.60
N GLY A 246 12.70 3.95 14.41
CA GLY A 246 13.00 4.66 13.18
C GLY A 246 11.90 4.56 12.10
N ILE A 247 10.70 4.12 12.48
CA ILE A 247 9.54 4.14 11.59
C ILE A 247 9.04 5.58 11.49
N ASP A 248 8.93 6.09 10.27
CA ASP A 248 8.58 7.49 9.98
C ASP A 248 7.16 7.66 9.44
N TYR A 249 6.44 6.53 9.21
CA TYR A 249 5.07 6.53 8.73
C TYR A 249 4.22 5.47 9.46
N LEU A 250 3.09 5.87 10.03
CA LEU A 250 2.13 4.96 10.65
C LEU A 250 0.86 4.88 9.83
N VAL A 251 0.43 3.66 9.51
CA VAL A 251 -0.87 3.35 8.92
C VAL A 251 -1.82 2.97 10.04
N CYS A 252 -2.67 3.91 10.42
CA CYS A 252 -3.60 3.78 11.55
C CYS A 252 -4.86 3.04 11.09
N SER A 253 -5.17 1.87 11.65
CA SER A 253 -6.38 1.14 11.30
C SER A 253 -7.64 1.85 11.81
N TRP A 254 -8.71 1.88 10.99
CA TRP A 254 -10.00 2.42 11.42
C TRP A 254 -10.55 1.60 12.61
N PRO A 255 -10.83 2.23 13.76
CA PRO A 255 -11.22 1.51 14.97
C PRO A 255 -12.70 1.14 14.98
N GLY A 256 -13.03 0.04 15.69
CA GLY A 256 -14.43 -0.36 15.92
C GLY A 256 -15.27 0.68 16.67
N GLN A 257 -14.64 1.57 17.45
CA GLN A 257 -15.27 2.70 18.15
C GLN A 257 -15.63 3.88 17.21
N GLY A 258 -15.27 3.78 15.93
CA GLY A 258 -15.63 4.75 14.89
C GLY A 258 -14.91 6.09 14.99
N ARG A 259 -15.52 7.11 14.37
CA ARG A 259 -14.95 8.47 14.21
C ARG A 259 -14.48 9.09 15.52
N ARG A 260 -15.24 8.91 16.59
CA ARG A 260 -14.87 9.47 17.91
C ARG A 260 -13.48 9.02 18.37
N ARG A 261 -13.13 7.74 18.17
CA ARG A 261 -11.81 7.23 18.55
C ARG A 261 -10.69 7.79 17.66
N VAL A 262 -10.97 8.00 16.38
CA VAL A 262 -10.02 8.63 15.44
C VAL A 262 -9.77 10.08 15.87
N GLU A 263 -10.81 10.84 16.24
CA GLU A 263 -10.68 12.22 16.77
C GLU A 263 -9.90 12.25 18.09
N GLU A 264 -10.21 11.34 19.02
CA GLU A 264 -9.47 11.23 20.29
C GLU A 264 -7.99 10.98 20.05
N PHE A 265 -7.64 10.06 19.12
CA PHE A 265 -6.26 9.82 18.72
C PHE A 265 -5.63 11.07 18.11
N TRP A 266 -6.34 11.71 17.17
CA TRP A 266 -5.83 12.88 16.45
C TRP A 266 -5.57 14.06 17.37
N THR A 267 -6.43 14.29 18.35
CA THR A 267 -6.31 15.42 19.26
C THR A 267 -5.34 15.18 20.42
N THR A 268 -5.14 13.91 20.84
CA THR A 268 -4.39 13.61 22.08
C THR A 268 -3.05 12.92 21.87
N ILE A 269 -2.84 12.25 20.71
CA ILE A 269 -1.63 11.46 20.45
C ILE A 269 -0.91 11.96 19.19
N ALA A 270 -1.64 12.22 18.12
CA ALA A 270 -1.04 12.63 16.85
C ALA A 270 -0.13 13.87 16.96
N PRO A 271 -0.43 14.92 17.76
CA PRO A 271 0.48 16.05 17.92
C PRO A 271 1.88 15.65 18.43
N GLU A 272 1.97 14.62 19.27
CA GLU A 272 3.25 14.14 19.79
C GLU A 272 4.09 13.38 18.72
N LEU A 273 3.45 13.00 17.61
CA LEU A 273 4.06 12.20 16.54
C LEU A 273 4.38 13.05 15.30
N LEU A 274 3.64 14.14 15.07
CA LEU A 274 3.76 15.00 13.90
C LEU A 274 4.94 15.98 14.00
N ASP A 275 5.42 16.24 15.22
CA ASP A 275 6.64 17.02 15.49
C ASP A 275 7.89 16.13 15.24
#